data_e4b60e0aeb399b0dd55b94ee5fcc1594
#
_entry.id   e4b60e0aeb399b0dd55b94ee5fcc1594
#
_cell.length_a   1.000
_cell.length_b   1.000
_cell.length_c   1.000
_cell.angle_alpha   90.00
_cell.angle_beta   90.00
_cell.angle_gamma   90.00
#
_symmetry.space_group_name_H-M   'P 1'
#
loop_
_entity.id
_entity.type
_entity.pdbx_description
1 polymer ?
#
loop_
_entity_poly.entity_id
_entity_poly.type
_entity_poly.pdbx_seq_one_letter_code
_entity_poly.pdbx_strand_id
1 'polypeptide(L)'
;LAPRHPQRGEAVAALAVSRGLGVARRSQGQVPGPGCDVHVADTTGEMASWYAMAGVTVIGGTFGTLGGHTPFEPAAQGSAIVHGPDVANFAEAFAALDRAGGAVAVPDARALAGALA
;
A
#
# COMPACT_ATOMS: atom_id res chain seq x y z
N LEU A 1 -5.98 2.13 0.50
CA LEU A 1 -5.55 1.35 -0.67
C LEU A 1 -5.45 2.24 -1.90
N ALA A 2 -4.28 2.27 -2.55
CA ALA A 2 -4.06 3.02 -3.78
C ALA A 2 -3.78 2.01 -4.91
N PRO A 3 -4.78 1.68 -5.74
CA PRO A 3 -4.53 0.79 -6.87
C PRO A 3 -3.66 1.50 -7.92
N ARG A 4 -2.70 0.78 -8.51
CA ARG A 4 -1.80 1.34 -9.53
C ARG A 4 -2.55 1.96 -10.70
N HIS A 5 -3.66 1.33 -11.08
CA HIS A 5 -4.54 1.83 -12.14
C HIS A 5 -5.86 2.27 -11.51
N PRO A 6 -6.22 3.57 -11.58
CA PRO A 6 -7.46 4.08 -10.99
C PRO A 6 -8.73 3.34 -11.44
N GLN A 7 -8.71 2.81 -12.68
CA GLN A 7 -9.82 2.03 -13.24
C GLN A 7 -10.15 0.77 -12.42
N ARG A 8 -9.21 0.29 -11.61
CA ARG A 8 -9.43 -0.86 -10.71
C ARG A 8 -10.11 -0.47 -9.39
N GLY A 9 -10.30 0.82 -9.13
CA GLY A 9 -10.86 1.30 -7.87
C GLY A 9 -12.20 0.69 -7.53
N GLU A 10 -13.08 0.53 -8.51
CA GLU A 10 -14.39 -0.10 -8.32
C GLU A 10 -14.28 -1.56 -7.91
N ALA A 11 -13.45 -2.35 -8.60
CA ALA A 11 -13.26 -3.76 -8.29
C ALA A 11 -12.62 -3.96 -6.90
N VAL A 12 -11.67 -3.11 -6.53
CA VAL A 12 -11.04 -3.13 -5.21
C VAL A 12 -12.05 -2.80 -4.12
N ALA A 13 -12.87 -1.77 -4.33
CA ALA A 13 -13.93 -1.39 -3.40
C ALA A 13 -14.96 -2.52 -3.23
N ALA A 14 -15.42 -3.13 -4.33
CA ALA A 14 -16.35 -4.24 -4.30
C ALA A 14 -15.80 -5.45 -3.54
N LEU A 15 -14.51 -5.76 -3.71
CA LEU A 15 -13.86 -6.82 -2.96
C LEU A 15 -13.85 -6.55 -1.45
N ALA A 16 -13.55 -5.33 -1.04
CA ALA A 16 -13.56 -4.94 0.37
C ALA A 16 -14.98 -5.04 0.96
N VAL A 17 -15.99 -4.54 0.24
CA VAL A 17 -17.40 -4.65 0.64
C VAL A 17 -17.83 -6.11 0.78
N SER A 18 -17.42 -6.99 -0.13
CA SER A 18 -17.72 -8.43 -0.06
C SER A 18 -17.13 -9.11 1.19
N ARG A 19 -16.13 -8.49 1.82
CA ARG A 19 -15.52 -8.93 3.08
C ARG A 19 -16.16 -8.29 4.32
N GLY A 20 -17.24 -7.52 4.15
CA GLY A 20 -17.95 -6.85 5.23
C GLY A 20 -17.28 -5.56 5.71
N LEU A 21 -16.35 -5.00 4.95
CA LEU A 21 -15.64 -3.77 5.31
C LEU A 21 -16.37 -2.53 4.81
N GLY A 22 -16.39 -1.48 5.63
CA GLY A 22 -16.85 -0.16 5.23
C GLY A 22 -15.86 0.51 4.28
N VAL A 23 -16.33 1.02 3.15
CA VAL A 23 -15.48 1.56 2.08
C VAL A 23 -15.86 2.99 1.72
N ALA A 24 -14.86 3.85 1.51
CA ALA A 24 -15.00 5.14 0.87
C ALA A 24 -14.09 5.21 -0.36
N ARG A 25 -14.54 5.86 -1.45
CA ARG A 25 -13.76 6.02 -2.68
C ARG A 25 -13.46 7.49 -2.95
N ARG A 26 -12.18 7.78 -3.18
CA ARG A 26 -11.71 9.14 -3.47
C ARG A 26 -12.30 9.70 -4.77
N SER A 27 -12.35 8.88 -5.83
CA SER A 27 -12.91 9.29 -7.14
C SER A 27 -14.39 9.67 -7.10
N GLN A 28 -15.11 9.21 -6.09
CA GLN A 28 -16.52 9.55 -5.86
C GLN A 28 -16.71 10.71 -4.87
N GLY A 29 -15.63 11.38 -4.46
CA GLY A 29 -15.68 12.46 -3.49
C GLY A 29 -16.03 12.03 -2.07
N GLN A 30 -15.98 10.74 -1.78
CA GLN A 30 -16.28 10.21 -0.45
C GLN A 30 -15.12 10.45 0.50
N VAL A 31 -15.44 10.91 1.70
CA VAL A 31 -14.47 11.17 2.77
C VAL A 31 -14.56 10.05 3.80
N PRO A 32 -13.42 9.48 4.23
CA PRO A 32 -13.43 8.49 5.30
C PRO A 32 -14.02 9.08 6.57
N GLY A 33 -14.90 8.33 7.21
CA GLY A 33 -15.54 8.71 8.46
C GLY A 33 -15.77 7.49 9.35
N PRO A 34 -16.57 7.61 10.41
CA PRO A 34 -16.91 6.48 11.26
C PRO A 34 -17.48 5.32 10.44
N GLY A 35 -16.97 4.11 10.68
CA GLY A 35 -17.37 2.91 9.92
C GLY A 35 -16.66 2.73 8.57
N CYS A 36 -15.72 3.59 8.21
CA CYS A 36 -14.86 3.39 7.05
C CYS A 36 -13.59 2.62 7.45
N ASP A 37 -13.51 1.37 7.00
CA ASP A 37 -12.33 0.52 7.24
C ASP A 37 -11.30 0.65 6.13
N VAL A 38 -11.75 0.95 4.91
CA VAL A 38 -10.91 1.03 3.71
C VAL A 38 -11.24 2.28 2.92
N HIS A 39 -10.26 3.14 2.74
CA HIS A 39 -10.34 4.25 1.79
C HIS A 39 -9.61 3.86 0.51
N VAL A 40 -10.32 3.83 -0.61
CA VAL A 40 -9.77 3.53 -1.93
C VAL A 40 -9.36 4.83 -2.60
N ALA A 41 -8.04 5.04 -2.71
CA ALA A 41 -7.43 6.20 -3.34
C ALA A 41 -7.26 5.95 -4.85
N ASP A 42 -8.36 6.01 -5.58
CA ASP A 42 -8.46 5.67 -7.00
C ASP A 42 -8.43 6.91 -7.91
N THR A 43 -7.54 7.84 -7.60
CA THR A 43 -7.26 9.05 -8.40
C THR A 43 -5.78 9.11 -8.74
N THR A 44 -5.42 9.92 -9.75
CA THR A 44 -4.03 10.18 -10.13
C THR A 44 -3.53 11.48 -9.52
N GLY A 45 -2.20 11.60 -9.32
CA GLY A 45 -1.54 12.83 -8.91
C GLY A 45 -1.55 13.12 -7.40
N GLU A 46 -2.08 12.22 -6.57
CA GLU A 46 -2.21 12.44 -5.13
C GLU A 46 -1.31 11.52 -4.27
N MET A 47 -0.44 10.70 -4.89
CA MET A 47 0.33 9.68 -4.15
C MET A 47 1.24 10.27 -3.07
N ALA A 48 1.87 11.42 -3.32
CA ALA A 48 2.72 12.06 -2.32
C ALA A 48 1.95 12.37 -1.02
N SER A 49 0.70 12.83 -1.16
CA SER A 49 -0.17 13.10 -0.01
C SER A 49 -0.53 11.83 0.76
N TRP A 50 -0.83 10.74 0.04
CA TRP A 50 -1.13 9.45 0.67
C TRP A 50 0.06 8.90 1.44
N TYR A 51 1.26 8.96 0.87
CA TYR A 51 2.49 8.55 1.57
C TYR A 51 2.78 9.42 2.79
N ALA A 52 2.60 10.74 2.68
CA ALA A 52 2.82 11.66 3.80
C ALA A 52 1.87 11.40 4.99
N MET A 53 0.66 10.92 4.71
CA MET A 53 -0.34 10.58 5.73
C MET A 53 -0.17 9.18 6.30
N ALA A 54 0.53 8.30 5.58
CA ALA A 54 0.65 6.90 5.96
C ALA A 54 1.82 6.70 6.94
N GLY A 55 1.55 6.26 8.15
CA GLY A 55 2.60 5.83 9.09
C GLY A 55 3.35 4.60 8.57
N VAL A 56 2.64 3.72 7.88
CA VAL A 56 3.20 2.52 7.25
C VAL A 56 2.68 2.39 5.82
N THR A 57 3.57 2.12 4.88
CA THR A 57 3.24 1.81 3.49
C THR A 57 3.58 0.37 3.15
N VAL A 58 2.59 -0.37 2.69
CA VAL A 58 2.80 -1.71 2.12
C VAL A 58 3.02 -1.57 0.62
N ILE A 59 4.18 -2.00 0.14
CA ILE A 59 4.54 -1.87 -1.28
C ILE A 59 3.85 -2.95 -2.10
N GLY A 60 3.02 -2.54 -3.04
CA GLY A 60 2.35 -3.43 -3.98
C GLY A 60 3.30 -4.09 -4.97
N GLY A 61 2.84 -5.20 -5.57
CA GLY A 61 3.63 -5.97 -6.53
C GLY A 61 4.75 -6.80 -5.93
N THR A 62 4.90 -6.83 -4.60
CA THR A 62 5.97 -7.55 -3.91
C THR A 62 5.57 -8.94 -3.40
N PHE A 63 4.28 -9.28 -3.49
CA PHE A 63 3.74 -10.58 -3.03
C PHE A 63 3.45 -11.58 -4.17
N GLY A 64 3.88 -11.28 -5.37
CA GLY A 64 3.68 -12.12 -6.55
C GLY A 64 4.95 -12.19 -7.39
N THR A 65 4.81 -11.96 -8.68
CA THR A 65 5.91 -12.05 -9.67
C THR A 65 6.12 -10.76 -10.45
N LEU A 66 5.64 -9.62 -9.95
CA LEU A 66 5.73 -8.31 -10.63
C LEU A 66 7.03 -7.56 -10.34
N GLY A 67 7.85 -8.04 -9.41
CA GLY A 67 9.13 -7.43 -9.07
C GLY A 67 9.08 -6.23 -8.13
N GLY A 68 7.90 -5.84 -7.68
CA GLY A 68 7.68 -4.76 -6.73
C GLY A 68 7.64 -3.37 -7.34
N HIS A 69 6.86 -2.48 -6.73
CA HIS A 69 6.85 -1.05 -7.03
C HIS A 69 7.98 -0.34 -6.29
N THR A 70 8.24 0.93 -6.65
CA THR A 70 9.33 1.70 -6.06
C THR A 70 9.11 2.00 -4.58
N PRO A 71 10.12 1.83 -3.72
CA PRO A 71 10.06 2.24 -2.32
C PRO A 71 10.51 3.69 -2.10
N PHE A 72 11.01 4.39 -3.13
CA PHE A 72 11.63 5.71 -2.96
C PHE A 72 10.64 6.79 -2.52
N GLU A 73 9.46 6.82 -3.12
CA GLU A 73 8.46 7.85 -2.81
C GLU A 73 7.95 7.75 -1.37
N PRO A 74 7.50 6.59 -0.86
CA PRO A 74 7.08 6.49 0.52
C PRO A 74 8.24 6.70 1.51
N ALA A 75 9.44 6.25 1.19
CA ALA A 75 10.62 6.50 2.02
C ALA A 75 10.93 8.00 2.13
N ALA A 76 10.85 8.74 1.02
CA ALA A 76 11.05 10.18 1.00
C ALA A 76 10.02 10.94 1.84
N GLN A 77 8.81 10.41 2.01
CA GLN A 77 7.77 10.98 2.86
C GLN A 77 7.84 10.50 4.33
N GLY A 78 8.84 9.72 4.69
CA GLY A 78 9.04 9.25 6.06
C GLY A 78 8.10 8.12 6.49
N SER A 79 7.41 7.47 5.56
CA SER A 79 6.57 6.31 5.86
C SER A 79 7.42 5.07 6.09
N ALA A 80 7.15 4.32 7.16
CA ALA A 80 7.75 3.00 7.35
C ALA A 80 7.28 2.05 6.25
N ILE A 81 8.15 1.16 5.80
CA ILE A 81 7.87 0.31 4.64
C ILE A 81 7.74 -1.14 5.06
N VAL A 82 6.71 -1.81 4.53
CA VAL A 82 6.58 -3.26 4.58
C VAL A 82 6.48 -3.79 3.15
N HIS A 83 7.19 -4.85 2.84
CA HIS A 83 7.17 -5.45 1.51
C HIS A 83 7.19 -6.97 1.55
N GLY A 84 6.76 -7.58 0.44
CA GLY A 84 6.84 -9.01 0.23
C GLY A 84 8.23 -9.45 -0.28
N PRO A 85 8.38 -10.74 -0.66
CA PRO A 85 9.67 -11.29 -1.06
C PRO A 85 10.13 -10.90 -2.47
N ASP A 86 9.22 -10.49 -3.36
CA ASP A 86 9.57 -10.15 -4.74
C ASP A 86 9.88 -8.65 -4.87
N VAL A 87 11.17 -8.33 -4.83
CA VAL A 87 11.70 -6.95 -4.92
C VAL A 87 12.68 -6.78 -6.09
N ALA A 88 12.60 -7.65 -7.09
CA ALA A 88 13.57 -7.75 -8.17
C ALA A 88 13.81 -6.43 -8.92
N ASN A 89 12.77 -5.60 -9.09
CA ASN A 89 12.89 -4.31 -9.79
C ASN A 89 13.71 -3.27 -9.02
N PHE A 90 13.80 -3.39 -7.70
CA PHE A 90 14.46 -2.42 -6.81
C PHE A 90 15.25 -3.13 -5.69
N ALA A 91 15.88 -4.26 -5.99
CA ALA A 91 16.51 -5.14 -5.01
C ALA A 91 17.51 -4.41 -4.10
N GLU A 92 18.37 -3.57 -4.66
CA GLU A 92 19.36 -2.82 -3.88
C GLU A 92 18.73 -1.79 -2.95
N ALA A 93 17.68 -1.10 -3.41
CA ALA A 93 16.97 -0.10 -2.62
C ALA A 93 16.27 -0.76 -1.42
N PHE A 94 15.57 -1.87 -1.63
CA PHE A 94 14.93 -2.61 -0.52
C PHE A 94 15.96 -3.17 0.45
N ALA A 95 17.07 -3.73 -0.05
CA ALA A 95 18.14 -4.23 0.81
C ALA A 95 18.75 -3.13 1.68
N ALA A 96 18.94 -1.93 1.12
CA ALA A 96 19.44 -0.79 1.88
C ALA A 96 18.47 -0.32 2.96
N LEU A 97 17.17 -0.28 2.63
CA LEU A 97 16.12 0.10 3.58
C LEU A 97 15.98 -0.93 4.70
N ASP A 98 16.02 -2.22 4.38
CA ASP A 98 15.97 -3.31 5.37
C ASP A 98 17.14 -3.21 6.36
N ARG A 99 18.36 -3.00 5.85
CA ARG A 99 19.55 -2.84 6.68
C ARG A 99 19.50 -1.60 7.58
N ALA A 100 18.90 -0.52 7.07
CA ALA A 100 18.77 0.73 7.82
C ALA A 100 17.60 0.72 8.82
N GLY A 101 16.78 -0.34 8.84
CA GLY A 101 15.60 -0.42 9.69
C GLY A 101 14.40 0.42 9.18
N GLY A 102 14.45 0.87 7.93
CA GLY A 102 13.37 1.64 7.29
C GLY A 102 12.32 0.78 6.61
N ALA A 103 12.59 -0.51 6.43
CA ALA A 103 11.67 -1.46 5.85
C ALA A 103 11.72 -2.82 6.54
N VAL A 104 10.64 -3.58 6.42
CA VAL A 104 10.50 -4.94 6.92
C VAL A 104 9.97 -5.83 5.82
N ALA A 105 10.69 -6.94 5.55
CA ALA A 105 10.25 -7.98 4.64
C ALA A 105 9.32 -8.96 5.34
N VAL A 106 8.22 -9.32 4.70
CA VAL A 106 7.29 -10.34 5.18
C VAL A 106 7.01 -11.36 4.06
N PRO A 107 6.93 -12.66 4.35
CA PRO A 107 6.82 -13.68 3.32
C PRO A 107 5.41 -13.78 2.68
N ASP A 108 4.37 -13.40 3.42
CA ASP A 108 2.98 -13.61 3.00
C ASP A 108 2.00 -12.67 3.70
N ALA A 109 0.74 -12.77 3.32
CA ALA A 109 -0.34 -11.94 3.87
C ALA A 109 -0.57 -12.15 5.38
N ARG A 110 -0.32 -13.35 5.89
CA ARG A 110 -0.47 -13.65 7.33
C ARG A 110 0.59 -12.92 8.14
N ALA A 111 1.84 -12.99 7.68
CA ALA A 111 2.94 -12.27 8.31
C ALA A 111 2.75 -10.75 8.17
N LEU A 112 2.19 -10.28 7.05
CA LEU A 112 1.83 -8.88 6.87
C LEU A 112 0.83 -8.42 7.93
N ALA A 113 -0.21 -9.20 8.18
CA ALA A 113 -1.21 -8.87 9.21
C ALA A 113 -0.55 -8.74 10.60
N GLY A 114 0.39 -9.64 10.93
CA GLY A 114 1.16 -9.57 12.16
C GLY A 114 2.07 -8.33 12.25
N ALA A 115 2.70 -7.96 11.14
CA ALA A 115 3.58 -6.78 11.09
C ALA A 115 2.83 -5.45 11.24
N LEU A 116 1.54 -5.42 10.87
CA LEU A 116 0.68 -4.23 10.96
C LEU A 116 -0.10 -4.14 12.28
N ALA A 117 -0.13 -5.20 13.06
CA ALA A 117 -0.78 -5.22 14.37
C ALA A 117 0.07 -4.48 15.45
#